data_35be5e8f76743c5a49132e9682c92217
#
_entry.id   35be5e8f76743c5a49132e9682c92217
#
_cell.length_a   1.000
_cell.length_b   1.000
_cell.length_c   1.000
_cell.angle_alpha   90.00
_cell.angle_beta   90.00
_cell.angle_gamma   90.00
#
_symmetry.space_group_name_H-M   'P 1'
#
loop_
_entity.id
_entity.type
_entity.pdbx_description
1 polymer ?
#
loop_
_entity_poly.entity_id
_entity_poly.type
_entity_poly.pdbx_seq_one_letter_code
_entity_poly.pdbx_strand_id
1 'polypeptide(L)'
;MLKSKNITIDDNGNKLTFVVRQMPAMKAWHWCNKVILLLCEAGADIPLENGFTGAVEFIREHGLGVLGKLDYDKAQPLMEELLAQCYRQLDRMETQVTPDSCEAYLEDVRTLYVLEKEAFMLSLPFFSGGAASATPDLQSSVKVKAR
;
A
#
# COMPACT_ATOMS: atom_id res chain seq x y z
N MET A 1 8.69 13.95 6.24
CA MET A 1 8.31 13.04 7.33
C MET A 1 7.37 11.96 6.84
N LEU A 2 7.63 10.74 7.22
CA LEU A 2 6.77 9.63 6.82
C LEU A 2 5.41 9.73 7.49
N LYS A 3 4.38 9.36 6.73
CA LYS A 3 3.00 9.44 7.23
C LYS A 3 2.60 8.16 7.93
N SER A 4 1.65 8.27 8.83
CA SER A 4 1.02 7.11 9.46
C SER A 4 -0.48 7.39 9.58
N LYS A 5 -1.23 6.31 9.75
CA LYS A 5 -2.69 6.40 9.83
C LYS A 5 -3.18 5.35 10.81
N ASN A 6 -4.06 5.77 11.71
CA ASN A 6 -4.70 4.85 12.64
C ASN A 6 -6.04 4.43 12.05
N ILE A 7 -6.32 3.15 12.06
CA ILE A 7 -7.61 2.63 11.58
C ILE A 7 -8.15 1.60 12.56
N THR A 8 -9.46 1.54 12.64
CA THR A 8 -10.15 0.54 13.46
C THR A 8 -10.99 -0.31 12.53
N ILE A 9 -10.84 -1.62 12.63
CA ILE A 9 -11.52 -2.58 11.75
C ILE A 9 -12.32 -3.54 12.61
N ASP A 10 -13.53 -3.85 12.16
CA ASP A 10 -14.36 -4.87 12.78
C ASP A 10 -13.94 -6.22 12.21
N ASP A 11 -13.23 -7.00 12.99
CA ASP A 11 -12.71 -8.31 12.61
C ASP A 11 -13.60 -9.39 13.25
N ASN A 12 -14.59 -9.84 12.48
CA ASN A 12 -15.51 -10.88 12.94
C ASN A 12 -16.16 -10.55 14.29
N GLY A 13 -16.56 -9.29 14.47
CA GLY A 13 -17.20 -8.81 15.67
C GLY A 13 -16.27 -8.20 16.70
N ASN A 14 -14.96 -8.34 16.50
CA ASN A 14 -13.95 -7.74 17.38
C ASN A 14 -13.39 -6.49 16.75
N LYS A 15 -13.37 -5.40 17.48
CA LYS A 15 -12.79 -4.16 16.96
C LYS A 15 -11.30 -4.14 17.21
N LEU A 16 -10.53 -4.12 16.14
CA LEU A 16 -9.08 -4.09 16.23
C LEU A 16 -8.56 -2.75 15.71
N THR A 17 -7.58 -2.21 16.39
CA THR A 17 -6.96 -0.95 16.00
C THR A 17 -5.56 -1.21 15.45
N PHE A 18 -5.27 -0.58 14.31
CA PHE A 18 -3.98 -0.72 13.66
C PHE A 18 -3.38 0.65 13.36
N VAL A 19 -2.06 0.69 13.34
CA VAL A 19 -1.31 1.84 12.85
C VAL A 19 -0.69 1.40 11.52
N VAL A 20 -1.00 2.11 10.46
CA VAL A 20 -0.43 1.84 9.14
C VAL A 20 0.62 2.90 8.88
N ARG A 21 1.82 2.49 8.49
CA ARG A 21 2.95 3.39 8.27
C ARG A 21 3.37 3.39 6.81
N GLN A 22 3.68 4.57 6.32
CA GLN A 22 4.20 4.73 4.97
C GLN A 22 5.55 4.04 4.86
N MET A 23 5.79 3.35 3.74
CA MET A 23 7.11 2.78 3.48
C MET A 23 8.15 3.88 3.36
N PRO A 24 9.34 3.70 3.97
CA PRO A 24 10.47 4.60 3.68
C PRO A 24 10.80 4.55 2.19
N ALA A 25 11.40 5.62 1.68
CA ALA A 25 11.63 5.78 0.23
C ALA A 25 12.35 4.58 -0.39
N MET A 26 13.42 4.09 0.25
CA MET A 26 14.18 2.97 -0.31
C MET A 26 13.36 1.69 -0.34
N LYS A 27 12.57 1.45 0.69
CA LYS A 27 11.72 0.27 0.74
C LYS A 27 10.64 0.34 -0.33
N ALA A 28 10.02 1.51 -0.50
CA ALA A 28 9.01 1.73 -1.54
C ALA A 28 9.63 1.58 -2.92
N TRP A 29 10.86 2.07 -3.10
CA TRP A 29 11.59 1.95 -4.36
C TRP A 29 11.83 0.49 -4.71
N HIS A 30 12.29 -0.31 -3.75
CA HIS A 30 12.46 -1.76 -3.98
C HIS A 30 11.14 -2.43 -4.33
N TRP A 31 10.08 -2.09 -3.59
CA TRP A 31 8.77 -2.69 -3.81
C TRP A 31 8.25 -2.37 -5.22
N CYS A 32 8.33 -1.10 -5.60
CA CYS A 32 7.87 -0.67 -6.92
C CYS A 32 8.68 -1.32 -8.04
N ASN A 33 10.01 -1.38 -7.87
CA ASN A 33 10.86 -1.99 -8.89
C ASN A 33 10.52 -3.46 -9.10
N LYS A 34 10.29 -4.18 -8.00
CA LYS A 34 9.90 -5.59 -8.10
C LYS A 34 8.58 -5.74 -8.85
N VAL A 35 7.59 -4.92 -8.51
CA VAL A 35 6.29 -5.00 -9.16
C VAL A 35 6.43 -4.70 -10.67
N ILE A 36 7.13 -3.62 -11.00
CA ILE A 36 7.27 -3.21 -12.41
C ILE A 36 7.95 -4.31 -13.23
N LEU A 37 9.06 -4.82 -12.72
CA LEU A 37 9.81 -5.82 -13.48
C LEU A 37 9.06 -7.15 -13.58
N LEU A 38 8.38 -7.55 -12.53
CA LEU A 38 7.56 -8.76 -12.57
C LEU A 38 6.38 -8.62 -13.52
N LEU A 39 5.75 -7.45 -13.55
CA LEU A 39 4.65 -7.20 -14.48
C LEU A 39 5.13 -7.22 -15.92
N CYS A 40 6.30 -6.63 -16.19
CA CYS A 40 6.88 -6.67 -17.52
C CYS A 40 7.19 -8.12 -17.93
N GLU A 41 7.74 -8.90 -17.02
CA GLU A 41 8.04 -10.31 -17.28
C GLU A 41 6.76 -11.10 -17.57
N ALA A 42 5.66 -10.74 -16.91
CA ALA A 42 4.37 -11.39 -17.11
C ALA A 42 3.66 -10.93 -18.40
N GLY A 43 4.26 -10.01 -19.14
CA GLY A 43 3.68 -9.53 -20.38
C GLY A 43 2.67 -8.40 -20.23
N ALA A 44 2.60 -7.78 -19.06
CA ALA A 44 1.71 -6.66 -18.85
C ALA A 44 2.18 -5.43 -19.64
N ASP A 45 1.23 -4.69 -20.19
CA ASP A 45 1.52 -3.49 -20.95
C ASP A 45 1.58 -2.29 -19.99
N ILE A 46 2.80 -1.90 -19.62
CA ILE A 46 3.03 -0.82 -18.67
C ILE A 46 3.76 0.31 -19.37
N PRO A 47 3.34 1.58 -19.14
CA PRO A 47 4.03 2.72 -19.77
C PRO A 47 5.43 2.89 -19.18
N LEU A 48 6.43 2.84 -20.05
CA LEU A 48 7.83 2.99 -19.65
C LEU A 48 8.52 4.14 -20.37
N GLU A 49 7.77 4.95 -21.14
CA GLU A 49 8.33 6.04 -21.93
C GLU A 49 9.06 7.05 -21.05
N ASN A 50 8.56 7.28 -19.86
CA ASN A 50 9.16 8.23 -18.91
C ASN A 50 9.87 7.50 -17.79
N GLY A 51 10.38 6.30 -18.08
CA GLY A 51 11.04 5.49 -17.09
C GLY A 51 10.04 4.92 -16.07
N PHE A 52 10.53 4.59 -14.90
CA PHE A 52 9.70 3.93 -13.90
C PHE A 52 8.74 4.88 -13.18
N THR A 53 8.94 6.18 -13.29
CA THR A 53 7.99 7.14 -12.70
C THR A 53 6.59 6.95 -13.29
N GLY A 54 6.50 6.85 -14.61
CA GLY A 54 5.22 6.61 -15.26
C GLY A 54 4.62 5.26 -14.89
N ALA A 55 5.47 4.25 -14.73
CA ALA A 55 5.01 2.93 -14.33
C ALA A 55 4.45 2.93 -12.90
N VAL A 56 5.07 3.68 -11.99
CA VAL A 56 4.58 3.82 -10.62
C VAL A 56 3.21 4.48 -10.60
N GLU A 57 3.02 5.53 -11.40
CA GLU A 57 1.74 6.19 -11.50
C GLU A 57 0.65 5.26 -12.05
N PHE A 58 1.01 4.46 -13.05
CA PHE A 58 0.10 3.46 -13.60
C PHE A 58 -0.34 2.47 -12.52
N ILE A 59 0.61 1.96 -11.74
CA ILE A 59 0.31 1.03 -10.65
C ILE A 59 -0.57 1.70 -9.60
N ARG A 60 -0.27 2.95 -9.27
CA ARG A 60 -1.04 3.70 -8.28
C ARG A 60 -2.49 3.88 -8.74
N GLU A 61 -2.69 4.18 -10.01
CA GLU A 61 -4.03 4.40 -10.56
C GLU A 61 -4.84 3.11 -10.65
N HIS A 62 -4.20 2.02 -11.05
CA HIS A 62 -4.89 0.74 -11.22
C HIS A 62 -5.05 -0.02 -9.92
N GLY A 63 -4.20 0.30 -8.93
CA GLY A 63 -4.29 -0.31 -7.61
C GLY A 63 -3.68 -1.70 -7.55
N LEU A 64 -3.94 -2.37 -6.42
CA LEU A 64 -3.35 -3.68 -6.16
C LEU A 64 -3.81 -4.77 -7.13
N GLY A 65 -4.87 -4.52 -7.88
CA GLY A 65 -5.34 -5.48 -8.88
C GLY A 65 -4.28 -5.81 -9.93
N VAL A 66 -3.27 -4.93 -10.12
CA VAL A 66 -2.19 -5.22 -11.07
C VAL A 66 -1.42 -6.48 -10.69
N LEU A 67 -1.39 -6.82 -9.40
CA LEU A 67 -0.70 -8.03 -8.93
C LEU A 67 -1.38 -9.30 -9.44
N GLY A 68 -2.62 -9.19 -9.90
CA GLY A 68 -3.34 -10.32 -10.48
C GLY A 68 -2.73 -10.88 -11.75
N LYS A 69 -1.79 -10.16 -12.36
CA LYS A 69 -1.05 -10.65 -13.51
C LYS A 69 0.09 -11.59 -13.12
N LEU A 70 0.40 -11.67 -11.83
CA LEU A 70 1.55 -12.43 -11.33
C LEU A 70 1.12 -13.77 -10.78
N ASP A 71 2.06 -14.74 -10.81
CA ASP A 71 1.88 -15.99 -10.09
C ASP A 71 1.85 -15.70 -8.61
N TYR A 72 1.12 -16.52 -7.86
CA TYR A 72 0.97 -16.33 -6.42
C TYR A 72 2.33 -16.27 -5.70
N ASP A 73 3.26 -17.16 -6.08
CA ASP A 73 4.58 -17.20 -5.45
C ASP A 73 5.35 -15.88 -5.59
N LYS A 74 5.09 -15.15 -6.66
CA LYS A 74 5.75 -13.87 -6.91
C LYS A 74 5.02 -12.72 -6.25
N ALA A 75 3.69 -12.80 -6.17
CA ALA A 75 2.88 -11.75 -5.58
C ALA A 75 2.88 -11.81 -4.04
N GLN A 76 2.96 -12.99 -3.46
CA GLN A 76 2.86 -13.17 -2.02
C GLN A 76 3.85 -12.32 -1.23
N PRO A 77 5.16 -12.34 -1.54
CA PRO A 77 6.10 -11.50 -0.77
C PRO A 77 5.77 -10.01 -0.86
N LEU A 78 5.23 -9.57 -2.01
CA LEU A 78 4.86 -8.17 -2.19
C LEU A 78 3.68 -7.80 -1.30
N MET A 79 2.70 -8.70 -1.19
CA MET A 79 1.56 -8.48 -0.33
C MET A 79 1.97 -8.49 1.15
N GLU A 80 2.87 -9.38 1.53
CA GLU A 80 3.35 -9.45 2.90
C GLU A 80 4.18 -8.23 3.28
N GLU A 81 4.91 -7.65 2.33
CA GLU A 81 5.66 -6.42 2.58
C GLU A 81 4.71 -5.24 2.88
N LEU A 82 3.55 -5.22 2.23
CA LEU A 82 2.54 -4.20 2.53
C LEU A 82 1.95 -4.42 3.92
N LEU A 83 1.62 -5.66 4.25
CA LEU A 83 1.08 -5.97 5.57
C LEU A 83 2.07 -5.64 6.68
N ALA A 84 3.37 -5.80 6.40
CA ALA A 84 4.42 -5.49 7.38
C ALA A 84 4.51 -3.99 7.71
N GLN A 85 3.84 -3.14 6.93
CA GLN A 85 3.72 -1.72 7.25
C GLN A 85 2.62 -1.44 8.26
N CYS A 86 1.86 -2.46 8.64
CA CYS A 86 0.75 -2.34 9.57
C CYS A 86 1.16 -2.93 10.92
N TYR A 87 0.70 -2.29 12.00
CA TYR A 87 1.03 -2.70 13.36
C TYR A 87 -0.26 -2.75 14.16
N ARG A 88 -0.53 -3.90 14.77
CA ARG A 88 -1.67 -3.99 15.68
C ARG A 88 -1.35 -3.22 16.95
N GLN A 89 -2.26 -2.37 17.35
CA GLN A 89 -2.10 -1.59 18.58
C GLN A 89 -2.98 -2.18 19.67
N LEU A 90 -2.36 -2.61 20.77
CA LEU A 90 -3.06 -3.14 21.91
C LEU A 90 -2.45 -2.48 23.14
N ASP A 91 -3.22 -1.63 23.81
CA ASP A 91 -2.74 -0.81 24.94
C ASP A 91 -1.55 0.03 24.49
N ARG A 92 -0.38 -0.20 25.03
CA ARG A 92 0.83 0.55 24.69
C ARG A 92 1.78 -0.24 23.80
N MET A 93 1.35 -1.41 23.37
CA MET A 93 2.19 -2.28 22.55
C MET A 93 1.76 -2.24 21.09
N GLU A 94 2.75 -2.26 20.21
CA GLU A 94 2.52 -2.39 18.78
C GLU A 94 3.17 -3.67 18.32
N THR A 95 2.40 -4.48 17.59
CA THR A 95 2.91 -5.74 17.04
C THR A 95 2.78 -5.70 15.53
N GLN A 96 3.90 -5.85 14.84
CA GLN A 96 3.91 -5.85 13.39
C GLN A 96 3.04 -6.98 12.86
N VAL A 97 2.27 -6.69 11.82
CA VAL A 97 1.42 -7.68 11.17
C VAL A 97 2.30 -8.56 10.26
N THR A 98 2.48 -9.80 10.67
CA THR A 98 3.22 -10.80 9.93
C THR A 98 2.37 -12.05 9.84
N PRO A 99 2.70 -13.02 8.95
CA PRO A 99 1.93 -14.25 8.90
C PRO A 99 1.84 -14.93 10.25
N ASP A 100 2.92 -14.93 11.03
CA ASP A 100 2.92 -15.57 12.34
C ASP A 100 2.13 -14.79 13.39
N SER A 101 2.33 -13.46 13.45
CA SER A 101 1.73 -12.67 14.51
C SER A 101 0.22 -12.59 14.41
N CYS A 102 -0.34 -12.53 13.20
CA CYS A 102 -1.78 -12.35 13.05
C CYS A 102 -2.57 -13.64 13.25
N GLU A 103 -1.93 -14.80 13.23
CA GLU A 103 -2.62 -16.06 13.53
C GLU A 103 -3.26 -16.07 14.90
N ALA A 104 -2.67 -15.32 15.84
CA ALA A 104 -3.13 -15.33 17.24
C ALA A 104 -4.43 -14.56 17.45
N TYR A 105 -4.78 -13.62 16.55
CA TYR A 105 -5.91 -12.74 16.83
C TYR A 105 -6.81 -12.43 15.63
N LEU A 106 -6.30 -12.58 14.40
CA LEU A 106 -7.08 -12.25 13.21
C LEU A 106 -7.99 -13.38 12.80
N GLU A 107 -9.25 -13.07 12.58
CA GLU A 107 -10.25 -14.09 12.24
C GLU A 107 -10.88 -13.88 10.87
N ASP A 108 -10.86 -12.65 10.35
CA ASP A 108 -11.53 -12.32 9.09
C ASP A 108 -10.48 -11.96 8.03
N VAL A 109 -10.48 -12.73 6.93
CA VAL A 109 -9.54 -12.49 5.85
C VAL A 109 -9.68 -11.08 5.26
N ARG A 110 -10.87 -10.51 5.33
CA ARG A 110 -11.10 -9.16 4.79
C ARG A 110 -10.29 -8.10 5.52
N THR A 111 -9.97 -8.34 6.80
CA THR A 111 -9.13 -7.44 7.58
C THR A 111 -7.76 -7.31 6.91
N LEU A 112 -7.19 -8.41 6.44
CA LEU A 112 -5.89 -8.40 5.77
C LEU A 112 -5.95 -7.60 4.47
N TYR A 113 -7.01 -7.74 3.70
CA TYR A 113 -7.15 -6.99 2.45
C TYR A 113 -7.31 -5.50 2.69
N VAL A 114 -8.02 -5.12 3.75
CA VAL A 114 -8.15 -3.71 4.11
C VAL A 114 -6.80 -3.13 4.51
N LEU A 115 -6.04 -3.85 5.33
CA LEU A 115 -4.72 -3.41 5.76
C LEU A 115 -3.76 -3.26 4.59
N GLU A 116 -3.78 -4.23 3.69
CA GLU A 116 -2.94 -4.23 2.51
C GLU A 116 -3.22 -3.01 1.64
N LYS A 117 -4.51 -2.73 1.42
CA LYS A 117 -4.92 -1.58 0.62
C LYS A 117 -4.51 -0.27 1.27
N GLU A 118 -4.70 -0.14 2.59
CA GLU A 118 -4.34 1.08 3.29
C GLU A 118 -2.83 1.32 3.25
N ALA A 119 -2.04 0.26 3.41
CA ALA A 119 -0.58 0.37 3.32
C ALA A 119 -0.14 0.79 1.93
N PHE A 120 -0.78 0.23 0.90
CA PHE A 120 -0.48 0.56 -0.49
C PHE A 120 -0.77 2.05 -0.76
N MET A 121 -1.97 2.49 -0.38
CA MET A 121 -2.38 3.87 -0.64
C MET A 121 -1.52 4.88 0.11
N LEU A 122 -1.11 4.54 1.31
CA LEU A 122 -0.27 5.42 2.10
C LEU A 122 1.15 5.48 1.58
N SER A 123 1.67 4.34 1.09
CA SER A 123 3.06 4.23 0.63
C SER A 123 3.25 4.75 -0.78
N LEU A 124 2.21 4.73 -1.62
CA LEU A 124 2.26 5.24 -2.98
C LEU A 124 1.23 6.37 -3.13
N PRO A 125 1.49 7.52 -2.51
CA PRO A 125 0.54 8.62 -2.60
C PRO A 125 0.43 9.13 -4.02
N PHE A 126 -0.73 9.63 -4.37
CA PHE A 126 -0.99 10.13 -5.70
C PHE A 126 -0.12 11.37 -5.96
N PHE A 127 0.60 11.34 -7.07
CA PHE A 127 1.34 12.50 -7.52
C PHE A 127 0.40 13.39 -8.29
N SER A 128 -0.10 14.43 -7.65
CA SER A 128 -0.84 15.41 -8.38
C SER A 128 0.19 16.22 -9.15
N GLY A 129 0.08 16.24 -10.34
CA GLY A 129 1.03 16.77 -11.24
C GLY A 129 1.63 18.06 -10.83
N GLY A 130 1.57 17.70 -10.38
CA GLY A 130 1.97 18.22 -10.18
C GLY A 130 1.59 18.36 -9.62
N ALA A 131 1.10 18.34 -9.08
CA ALA A 131 0.67 18.44 -8.75
C ALA A 131 0.42 18.56 -8.00
N ALA A 132 0.34 18.97 -7.56
CA ALA A 132 -0.01 18.96 -7.17
C ALA A 132 -0.08 19.02 -6.30
N SER A 133 -0.09 19.49 -5.91
CA SER A 133 -0.27 19.48 -5.45
C SER A 133 -0.33 19.54 -4.57
N ALA A 134 -0.43 19.87 -4.12
CA ALA A 134 -0.60 19.82 -3.72
C ALA A 134 -0.87 19.86 -2.87
N THR A 135 -1.05 20.34 -2.46
CA THR A 135 -1.42 20.35 -2.09
C THR A 135 -1.84 20.18 -1.47
N PRO A 136 -2.07 20.51 -1.12
CA PRO A 136 -2.49 20.30 -0.88
C PRO A 136 -2.88 20.02 -0.48
N ASP A 137 -3.16 20.49 0.00
CA ASP A 137 -3.56 20.33 -0.05
C ASP A 137 -3.89 19.88 -0.08
N LEU A 138 -4.12 20.27 0.22
CA LEU A 138 -4.37 19.95 -0.22
C LEU A 138 -5.05 19.77 -0.29
N GLN A 139 -5.41 19.91 0.01
CA GLN A 139 -5.89 19.85 -0.38
C GLN A 139 -6.28 19.56 -0.87
N SER A 140 -6.49 20.04 -0.13
CA SER A 140 -6.71 20.03 -0.78
C SER A 140 -6.82 19.93 -1.21
N SER A 141 -7.03 20.09 -0.98
CA SER A 141 -6.97 20.06 -1.74
C SER A 141 -7.07 19.93 -2.25
N VAL A 142 -7.37 19.97 -2.22
CA VAL A 142 -7.26 19.89 -3.09
C VAL A 142 -7.56 19.99 -3.62
N LYS A 143 -7.88 19.82 -3.53
CA LYS A 143 -7.98 19.98 -4.27
C LYS A 143 -7.99 19.78 -5.10
N VAL A 144 -8.12 20.09 -4.83
CA VAL A 144 -7.90 20.04 -5.77
C VAL A 144 -8.10 20.07 -6.36
N LYS A 145 -8.27 20.13 -6.49
CA LYS A 145 -8.18 20.21 -7.25
C LYS A 145 -8.30 19.89 -7.97
N ALA A 146 -8.61 20.02 -7.45
CA ALA A 146 -8.53 19.76 -8.17
C ALA A 146 -8.69 19.66 -8.53
N ARG A 147 -9.18 19.67 -8.65
CA ARG A 147 -9.04 19.55 -9.18
C ARG A 147 -9.00 19.45 -9.51
#